data_5200a4a29686f6333974fa3e58db6ae2
#
_entry.id   5200a4a29686f6333974fa3e58db6ae2
#
_cell.length_a   1.000
_cell.length_b   1.000
_cell.length_c   1.000
_cell.angle_alpha   90.00
_cell.angle_beta   90.00
_cell.angle_gamma   90.00
#
_symmetry.space_group_name_H-M   'P 1'
#
loop_
_entity.id
_entity.type
_entity.pdbx_description
1 polymer ?
#
loop_
_entity_poly.entity_id
_entity_poly.type
_entity_poly.pdbx_seq_one_letter_code
_entity_poly.pdbx_strand_id
1 'polypeptide(L)'
;MKVIYEDNHIIIVNKQAGEIVQGDKTGDRTLADDVKAYIKEKYAKPGDVFLGVVHRLDRPVSGVVVFARTSKALSRLNDMFRTGKIQKTYQAIVPATEKSVATPDGEWITVDTWLTRNECQNKAFSHQREVAGSKRAALDYRIIGRGDRYNLLEVRLHTGRHHQIRCQLSSLGMPIKGDLKYGSPRSNPDGSISLHACHIAFEHPVSHQVIDVTADYPDNKLWLALGGGNK
;
A
#
# COMPACT_ATOMS: atom_id res chain seq x y z
N MET A 1 0.08 -9.30 -14.40
CA MET A 1 1.07 -8.41 -13.74
C MET A 1 1.49 -7.32 -14.72
N LYS A 2 1.50 -6.04 -14.32
CA LYS A 2 2.01 -4.91 -15.12
C LYS A 2 3.31 -4.39 -14.50
N VAL A 3 4.40 -4.37 -15.30
CA VAL A 3 5.68 -3.77 -14.90
C VAL A 3 5.59 -2.27 -15.15
N ILE A 4 5.93 -1.45 -14.13
CA ILE A 4 5.92 0.02 -14.19
C ILE A 4 7.34 0.52 -14.52
N TYR A 5 8.34 -0.06 -13.87
CA TYR A 5 9.75 0.28 -14.05
C TYR A 5 10.62 -0.96 -13.86
N GLU A 6 11.69 -1.09 -14.62
CA GLU A 6 12.71 -2.11 -14.37
C GLU A 6 14.07 -1.68 -14.87
N ASP A 7 15.08 -2.11 -14.15
CA ASP A 7 16.49 -2.06 -14.57
C ASP A 7 17.26 -3.29 -14.03
N ASN A 8 18.58 -3.23 -14.01
CA ASN A 8 19.41 -4.33 -13.53
C ASN A 8 19.33 -4.57 -12.03
N HIS A 9 18.82 -3.61 -11.24
CA HIS A 9 18.88 -3.59 -9.77
C HIS A 9 17.53 -3.68 -9.10
N ILE A 10 16.48 -3.12 -9.71
CA ILE A 10 15.12 -3.09 -9.17
C ILE A 10 14.08 -3.42 -10.24
N ILE A 11 12.91 -3.86 -9.80
CA ILE A 11 11.70 -3.95 -10.62
C ILE A 11 10.52 -3.47 -9.81
N ILE A 12 9.67 -2.66 -10.41
CA ILE A 12 8.46 -2.08 -9.80
C ILE A 12 7.27 -2.53 -10.61
N VAL A 13 6.28 -3.08 -9.92
CA VAL A 13 5.08 -3.64 -10.55
C VAL A 13 3.80 -3.05 -9.94
N ASN A 14 2.72 -3.02 -10.72
CA ASN A 14 1.37 -2.74 -10.23
C ASN A 14 0.71 -4.06 -9.81
N LYS A 15 0.65 -4.30 -8.49
CA LYS A 15 -0.03 -5.44 -7.89
C LYS A 15 -1.54 -5.29 -8.01
N GLN A 16 -2.23 -6.35 -8.40
CA GLN A 16 -3.69 -6.40 -8.35
C GLN A 16 -4.18 -6.84 -6.96
N ALA A 17 -5.39 -6.45 -6.60
CA ALA A 17 -6.05 -7.00 -5.42
C ALA A 17 -6.22 -8.53 -5.58
N GLY A 18 -6.09 -9.27 -4.46
CA GLY A 18 -6.12 -10.73 -4.46
C GLY A 18 -4.74 -11.39 -4.56
N GLU A 19 -3.76 -10.76 -5.23
CA GLU A 19 -2.39 -11.25 -5.28
C GLU A 19 -1.69 -11.12 -3.91
N ILE A 20 -0.86 -12.09 -3.55
CA ILE A 20 0.02 -12.03 -2.37
C ILE A 20 1.45 -11.73 -2.81
N VAL A 21 2.13 -10.82 -2.11
CA VAL A 21 3.48 -10.38 -2.52
C VAL A 21 4.53 -11.45 -2.25
N GLN A 22 4.43 -12.13 -1.12
CA GLN A 22 5.38 -13.15 -0.64
C GLN A 22 4.61 -14.31 -0.03
N GLY A 23 5.16 -15.51 -0.14
CA GLY A 23 4.57 -16.74 0.39
C GLY A 23 4.15 -16.62 1.86
N ASP A 24 2.99 -17.16 2.14
CA ASP A 24 2.43 -17.32 3.46
C ASP A 24 2.07 -18.81 3.73
N LYS A 25 1.28 -19.06 4.74
CA LYS A 25 0.87 -20.43 5.11
C LYS A 25 -0.11 -21.08 4.12
N THR A 26 -0.64 -20.33 3.14
CA THR A 26 -1.62 -20.84 2.17
C THR A 26 -0.98 -21.67 1.07
N GLY A 27 0.31 -21.44 0.78
CA GLY A 27 1.02 -22.07 -0.33
C GLY A 27 0.61 -21.53 -1.71
N ASP A 28 -0.17 -20.46 -1.76
CA ASP A 28 -0.58 -19.82 -3.01
C ASP A 28 0.65 -19.25 -3.75
N ARG A 29 0.60 -19.29 -5.09
CA ARG A 29 1.58 -18.63 -5.96
C ARG A 29 1.64 -17.14 -5.66
N THR A 30 2.84 -16.60 -5.59
CA THR A 30 3.05 -15.22 -5.17
C THR A 30 3.40 -14.29 -6.33
N LEU A 31 3.18 -12.99 -6.14
CA LEU A 31 3.65 -11.96 -7.07
C LEU A 31 5.18 -12.04 -7.27
N ALA A 32 5.93 -12.39 -6.22
CA ALA A 32 7.39 -12.60 -6.34
C ALA A 32 7.72 -13.78 -7.28
N ASP A 33 6.93 -14.86 -7.29
CA ASP A 33 7.12 -15.97 -8.22
C ASP A 33 6.80 -15.55 -9.66
N ASP A 34 5.75 -14.77 -9.87
CA ASP A 34 5.40 -14.23 -11.17
C ASP A 34 6.46 -13.28 -11.72
N VAL A 35 7.02 -12.41 -10.87
CA VAL A 35 8.13 -11.52 -11.24
C VAL A 35 9.39 -12.31 -11.58
N LYS A 36 9.73 -13.36 -10.83
CA LYS A 36 10.86 -14.25 -11.15
C LYS A 36 10.67 -14.94 -12.50
N ALA A 37 9.47 -15.46 -12.75
CA ALA A 37 9.14 -16.10 -14.02
C ALA A 37 9.28 -15.13 -15.20
N TYR A 38 8.74 -13.92 -15.06
CA TYR A 38 8.88 -12.85 -16.04
C TYR A 38 10.35 -12.49 -16.34
N ILE A 39 11.17 -12.30 -15.29
CA ILE A 39 12.60 -11.99 -15.46
C ILE A 39 13.34 -13.16 -16.14
N LYS A 40 13.02 -14.41 -15.74
CA LYS A 40 13.63 -15.59 -16.30
C LYS A 40 13.38 -15.72 -17.80
N GLU A 41 12.14 -15.52 -18.21
CA GLU A 41 11.71 -15.57 -19.60
C GLU A 41 12.31 -14.40 -20.41
N LYS A 42 12.09 -13.16 -19.97
CA LYS A 42 12.53 -11.95 -20.69
C LYS A 42 14.03 -11.90 -20.95
N TYR A 43 14.84 -12.35 -20.00
CA TYR A 43 16.30 -12.28 -20.06
C TYR A 43 16.96 -13.64 -20.34
N ALA A 44 16.18 -14.65 -20.71
CA ALA A 44 16.66 -16.02 -21.03
C ALA A 44 17.63 -16.56 -19.95
N LYS A 45 17.30 -16.36 -18.65
CA LYS A 45 18.18 -16.76 -17.55
C LYS A 45 18.24 -18.29 -17.43
N PRO A 46 19.42 -18.93 -17.49
CA PRO A 46 19.56 -20.39 -17.47
C PRO A 46 19.30 -21.01 -16.07
N GLY A 47 19.43 -20.22 -15.01
CA GLY A 47 19.29 -20.68 -13.61
C GLY A 47 18.17 -19.98 -12.87
N ASP A 48 18.26 -20.04 -11.54
CA ASP A 48 17.32 -19.36 -10.64
C ASP A 48 17.50 -17.84 -10.69
N VAL A 49 16.35 -17.13 -10.60
CA VAL A 49 16.33 -15.68 -10.57
C VAL A 49 16.31 -15.22 -9.12
N PHE A 50 17.33 -14.44 -8.75
CA PHE A 50 17.28 -13.73 -7.47
C PHE A 50 16.23 -12.62 -7.50
N LEU A 51 15.37 -12.57 -6.47
CA LEU A 51 14.43 -11.50 -6.24
C LEU A 51 14.26 -11.26 -4.74
N GLY A 52 14.57 -10.05 -4.29
CA GLY A 52 14.43 -9.64 -2.90
C GLY A 52 13.13 -8.88 -2.65
N VAL A 53 12.35 -9.31 -1.67
CA VAL A 53 11.14 -8.62 -1.21
C VAL A 53 11.51 -7.60 -0.15
N VAL A 54 11.28 -6.32 -0.39
CA VAL A 54 11.64 -5.21 0.50
C VAL A 54 10.46 -4.65 1.28
N HIS A 55 9.25 -4.77 0.75
CA HIS A 55 8.00 -4.42 1.42
C HIS A 55 6.83 -5.23 0.85
N ARG A 56 5.68 -5.12 1.47
CA ARG A 56 4.47 -5.85 1.08
C ARG A 56 3.25 -4.94 1.12
N LEU A 57 2.29 -5.25 0.27
CA LEU A 57 0.90 -4.81 0.38
C LEU A 57 0.04 -6.00 0.87
N ASP A 58 -1.02 -5.69 1.61
CA ASP A 58 -1.99 -6.71 2.02
C ASP A 58 -2.67 -7.34 0.78
N ARG A 59 -3.12 -8.58 0.90
CA ARG A 59 -3.77 -9.32 -0.20
C ARG A 59 -4.89 -8.51 -0.89
N PRO A 60 -5.85 -7.86 -0.18
CA PRO A 60 -6.94 -7.13 -0.80
C PRO A 60 -6.56 -5.73 -1.31
N VAL A 61 -5.31 -5.30 -1.14
CA VAL A 61 -4.80 -3.97 -1.54
C VAL A 61 -4.10 -4.06 -2.89
N SER A 62 -4.31 -3.07 -3.76
CA SER A 62 -3.63 -2.94 -5.06
C SER A 62 -2.55 -1.85 -5.04
N GLY A 63 -1.73 -1.81 -6.08
CA GLY A 63 -0.79 -0.71 -6.32
C GLY A 63 0.68 -1.09 -6.36
N VAL A 64 1.55 -0.09 -6.21
CA VAL A 64 3.00 -0.19 -6.41
C VAL A 64 3.66 -1.15 -5.43
N VAL A 65 4.42 -2.11 -5.97
CA VAL A 65 5.34 -2.96 -5.20
C VAL A 65 6.72 -2.94 -5.83
N VAL A 66 7.75 -2.70 -5.01
CA VAL A 66 9.16 -2.66 -5.41
C VAL A 66 9.83 -3.97 -4.99
N PHE A 67 10.60 -4.55 -5.90
CA PHE A 67 11.48 -5.70 -5.62
C PHE A 67 12.92 -5.35 -5.97
N ALA A 68 13.85 -5.96 -5.24
CA ALA A 68 15.28 -5.90 -5.54
C ALA A 68 15.68 -7.05 -6.46
N ARG A 69 16.42 -6.76 -7.53
CA ARG A 69 16.97 -7.76 -8.46
C ARG A 69 18.41 -8.15 -8.12
N THR A 70 19.02 -7.49 -7.14
CA THR A 70 20.37 -7.79 -6.64
C THR A 70 20.41 -7.71 -5.11
N SER A 71 21.32 -8.46 -4.48
CA SER A 71 21.54 -8.41 -3.03
C SER A 71 21.96 -7.04 -2.52
N LYS A 72 22.76 -6.32 -3.31
CA LYS A 72 23.17 -4.95 -3.02
C LYS A 72 21.97 -3.99 -2.97
N ALA A 73 21.07 -4.07 -3.97
CA ALA A 73 19.84 -3.27 -3.98
C ALA A 73 18.91 -3.66 -2.83
N LEU A 74 18.78 -4.97 -2.52
CA LEU A 74 17.98 -5.46 -1.40
C LEU A 74 18.41 -4.84 -0.07
N SER A 75 19.71 -4.90 0.24
CA SER A 75 20.25 -4.33 1.50
C SER A 75 19.96 -2.84 1.62
N ARG A 76 20.22 -2.07 0.54
CA ARG A 76 20.03 -0.62 0.53
C ARG A 76 18.56 -0.22 0.59
N LEU A 77 17.67 -0.90 -0.16
CA LEU A 77 16.24 -0.65 -0.09
C LEU A 77 15.66 -0.97 1.30
N ASN A 78 16.08 -2.08 1.92
CA ASN A 78 15.68 -2.38 3.29
C ASN A 78 16.07 -1.27 4.27
N ASP A 79 17.28 -0.71 4.14
CA ASP A 79 17.71 0.43 4.94
C ASP A 79 16.86 1.67 4.67
N MET A 80 16.58 1.98 3.42
CA MET A 80 15.73 3.12 3.03
C MET A 80 14.30 2.99 3.56
N PHE A 81 13.70 1.78 3.52
CA PHE A 81 12.39 1.53 4.13
C PHE A 81 12.44 1.69 5.65
N ARG A 82 13.49 1.20 6.31
CA ARG A 82 13.69 1.29 7.75
C ARG A 82 13.88 2.74 8.23
N THR A 83 14.60 3.56 7.44
CA THR A 83 14.93 4.95 7.77
C THR A 83 13.92 5.97 7.25
N GLY A 84 12.82 5.53 6.60
CA GLY A 84 11.78 6.43 6.11
C GLY A 84 12.17 7.27 4.88
N LYS A 85 13.22 6.88 4.15
CA LYS A 85 13.68 7.59 2.94
C LYS A 85 12.85 7.30 1.69
N ILE A 86 11.80 6.50 1.81
CA ILE A 86 10.89 6.15 0.72
C ILE A 86 9.54 6.82 0.95
N GLN A 87 9.16 7.71 0.07
CA GLN A 87 7.85 8.34 0.08
C GLN A 87 6.82 7.37 -0.52
N LYS A 88 5.72 7.15 0.20
CA LYS A 88 4.63 6.26 -0.19
C LYS A 88 3.32 7.02 -0.09
N THR A 89 2.63 7.13 -1.20
CA THR A 89 1.30 7.73 -1.25
C THR A 89 0.28 6.67 -1.59
N TYR A 90 -0.80 6.67 -0.83
CA TYR A 90 -1.95 5.80 -1.05
C TYR A 90 -3.16 6.65 -1.33
N GLN A 91 -4.14 6.05 -1.98
CA GLN A 91 -5.49 6.59 -2.01
C GLN A 91 -6.45 5.57 -1.41
N ALA A 92 -7.45 6.09 -0.69
CA ALA A 92 -8.46 5.28 -0.01
C ALA A 92 -9.85 5.87 -0.25
N ILE A 93 -10.82 5.01 -0.55
CA ILE A 93 -12.22 5.41 -0.62
C ILE A 93 -12.88 5.05 0.71
N VAL A 94 -13.46 6.06 1.36
CA VAL A 94 -14.14 5.95 2.66
C VAL A 94 -15.56 6.47 2.58
N PRO A 95 -16.49 6.05 3.48
CA PRO A 95 -17.85 6.62 3.51
C PRO A 95 -17.82 8.12 3.77
N ALA A 96 -18.77 8.85 3.18
CA ALA A 96 -19.05 10.24 3.50
C ALA A 96 -19.75 10.34 4.86
N THR A 97 -18.99 10.18 5.95
CA THR A 97 -19.46 10.31 7.34
C THR A 97 -19.35 11.76 7.82
N GLU A 98 -19.99 12.11 8.93
CA GLU A 98 -19.85 13.45 9.55
C GLU A 98 -18.39 13.85 9.72
N LYS A 99 -17.54 12.90 10.16
CA LYS A 99 -16.10 13.14 10.33
C LYS A 99 -15.43 13.50 9.01
N SER A 100 -15.68 12.75 7.95
CA SER A 100 -15.08 13.00 6.63
C SER A 100 -15.67 14.25 5.97
N VAL A 101 -16.95 14.56 6.21
CA VAL A 101 -17.60 15.76 5.69
C VAL A 101 -17.05 17.02 6.38
N ALA A 102 -16.78 16.96 7.68
CA ALA A 102 -16.23 18.09 8.44
C ALA A 102 -14.73 18.36 8.16
N THR A 103 -14.03 17.45 7.49
CA THR A 103 -12.63 17.63 7.10
C THR A 103 -12.53 18.61 5.92
N PRO A 104 -11.78 19.73 6.02
CA PRO A 104 -11.61 20.65 4.90
C PRO A 104 -10.94 19.99 3.69
N ASP A 105 -11.29 20.45 2.48
CA ASP A 105 -10.69 19.92 1.25
C ASP A 105 -9.22 20.32 1.12
N GLY A 106 -8.40 19.34 0.77
CA GLY A 106 -6.98 19.55 0.50
C GLY A 106 -6.11 19.79 1.73
N GLU A 107 -6.69 20.01 2.89
CA GLU A 107 -5.94 20.20 4.14
C GLU A 107 -5.40 18.86 4.66
N TRP A 108 -4.11 18.86 5.02
CA TRP A 108 -3.46 17.69 5.59
C TRP A 108 -3.78 17.54 7.08
N ILE A 109 -4.26 16.38 7.45
CA ILE A 109 -4.54 16.00 8.83
C ILE A 109 -3.60 14.88 9.25
N THR A 110 -2.83 15.12 10.32
CA THR A 110 -1.93 14.12 10.89
C THR A 110 -2.69 13.22 11.87
N VAL A 111 -2.49 11.91 11.70
CA VAL A 111 -2.95 10.87 12.63
C VAL A 111 -1.75 10.20 13.24
N ASP A 112 -1.54 10.42 14.53
CA ASP A 112 -0.43 9.87 15.30
C ASP A 112 -0.99 9.06 16.47
N THR A 113 -0.85 7.74 16.42
CA THR A 113 -1.42 6.80 17.36
C THR A 113 -0.46 5.65 17.65
N TRP A 114 -0.83 4.75 18.54
CA TRP A 114 -0.08 3.56 18.89
C TRP A 114 -0.84 2.31 18.41
N LEU A 115 -0.17 1.41 17.70
CA LEU A 115 -0.79 0.19 17.18
C LEU A 115 -0.26 -1.05 17.90
N THR A 116 -1.18 -1.90 18.35
CA THR A 116 -0.90 -3.30 18.72
C THR A 116 -1.32 -4.23 17.59
N ARG A 117 -0.71 -5.42 17.53
CA ARG A 117 -1.08 -6.48 16.60
C ARG A 117 -1.61 -7.69 17.34
N ASN A 118 -2.79 -8.16 16.98
CA ASN A 118 -3.29 -9.46 17.37
C ASN A 118 -3.01 -10.46 16.24
N GLU A 119 -2.09 -11.40 16.48
CA GLU A 119 -1.68 -12.35 15.45
C GLU A 119 -2.76 -13.41 15.16
N CYS A 120 -3.51 -13.85 16.17
CA CYS A 120 -4.58 -14.82 16.00
C CYS A 120 -5.70 -14.28 15.08
N GLN A 121 -6.04 -13.01 15.23
CA GLN A 121 -7.05 -12.34 14.40
C GLN A 121 -6.45 -11.75 13.12
N ASN A 122 -5.13 -11.75 12.98
CA ASN A 122 -4.41 -11.01 11.93
C ASN A 122 -4.95 -9.57 11.79
N LYS A 123 -5.05 -8.85 12.92
CA LYS A 123 -5.67 -7.52 13.01
C LYS A 123 -4.83 -6.57 13.87
N ALA A 124 -4.79 -5.28 13.49
CA ALA A 124 -4.21 -4.22 14.31
C ALA A 124 -5.31 -3.47 15.08
N PHE A 125 -4.94 -2.91 16.23
CA PHE A 125 -5.79 -2.07 17.06
C PHE A 125 -5.09 -0.76 17.36
N SER A 126 -5.83 0.36 17.28
CA SER A 126 -5.31 1.71 17.49
C SER A 126 -5.58 2.19 18.90
N HIS A 127 -4.58 2.81 19.54
CA HIS A 127 -4.64 3.37 20.88
C HIS A 127 -4.15 4.81 20.84
N GLN A 128 -4.81 5.70 21.59
CA GLN A 128 -4.43 7.13 21.71
C GLN A 128 -3.14 7.34 22.51
N ARG A 129 -2.76 6.36 23.33
CA ARG A 129 -1.56 6.38 24.17
C ARG A 129 -0.76 5.10 23.96
N GLU A 130 0.51 5.14 24.31
CA GLU A 130 1.35 3.95 24.35
C GLU A 130 0.77 2.91 25.35
N VAL A 131 0.68 1.68 24.89
CA VAL A 131 0.32 0.51 25.69
C VAL A 131 1.33 -0.61 25.46
N ALA A 132 1.37 -1.57 26.36
CA ALA A 132 2.31 -2.69 26.27
C ALA A 132 2.24 -3.37 24.90
N GLY A 133 3.40 -3.54 24.24
CA GLY A 133 3.53 -4.15 22.91
C GLY A 133 3.07 -3.28 21.73
N SER A 134 2.66 -2.04 21.97
CA SER A 134 2.29 -1.12 20.91
C SER A 134 3.52 -0.50 20.24
N LYS A 135 3.33 -0.02 19.01
CA LYS A 135 4.33 0.73 18.24
C LYS A 135 3.69 2.00 17.69
N ARG A 136 4.39 3.13 17.83
CA ARG A 136 3.93 4.40 17.24
C ARG A 136 3.69 4.25 15.74
N ALA A 137 2.60 4.83 15.27
CA ALA A 137 2.15 4.81 13.89
C ALA A 137 1.63 6.19 13.49
N ALA A 138 2.25 6.80 12.49
CA ALA A 138 1.90 8.12 12.01
C ALA A 138 1.65 8.11 10.50
N LEU A 139 0.60 8.78 10.09
CA LEU A 139 0.24 9.08 8.70
C LEU A 139 -0.38 10.47 8.60
N ASP A 140 -0.34 11.05 7.41
CA ASP A 140 -1.16 12.19 7.05
C ASP A 140 -2.23 11.76 6.05
N TYR A 141 -3.41 12.37 6.11
CA TYR A 141 -4.42 12.23 5.07
C TYR A 141 -5.04 13.57 4.72
N ARG A 142 -5.57 13.67 3.50
CA ARG A 142 -6.42 14.78 3.06
C ARG A 142 -7.51 14.26 2.13
N ILE A 143 -8.61 15.02 2.02
CA ILE A 143 -9.66 14.73 1.05
C ILE A 143 -9.27 15.37 -0.29
N ILE A 144 -9.29 14.57 -1.35
CA ILE A 144 -8.99 14.99 -2.72
C ILE A 144 -10.16 14.80 -3.69
N GLY A 145 -11.24 14.16 -3.23
CA GLY A 145 -12.47 13.99 -4.01
C GLY A 145 -13.66 13.71 -3.10
N ARG A 146 -14.79 14.34 -3.41
CA ARG A 146 -16.05 14.15 -2.68
C ARG A 146 -17.14 13.60 -3.58
N GLY A 147 -17.97 12.75 -3.00
CA GLY A 147 -19.20 12.27 -3.61
C GLY A 147 -20.29 12.09 -2.55
N ASP A 148 -21.50 11.81 -3.00
CA ASP A 148 -22.68 11.74 -2.10
C ASP A 148 -22.55 10.67 -1.01
N ARG A 149 -21.91 9.54 -1.33
CA ARG A 149 -21.80 8.38 -0.42
C ARG A 149 -20.38 8.09 0.02
N TYR A 150 -19.38 8.54 -0.73
CA TYR A 150 -17.99 8.22 -0.53
C TYR A 150 -17.09 9.41 -0.83
N ASN A 151 -16.00 9.53 -0.08
CA ASN A 151 -14.92 10.48 -0.32
C ASN A 151 -13.65 9.74 -0.71
N LEU A 152 -12.80 10.37 -1.52
CA LEU A 152 -11.47 9.92 -1.86
C LEU A 152 -10.45 10.63 -0.99
N LEU A 153 -9.66 9.86 -0.26
CA LEU A 153 -8.54 10.35 0.53
C LEU A 153 -7.22 10.10 -0.18
N GLU A 154 -6.30 11.05 -0.08
CA GLU A 154 -4.87 10.83 -0.27
C GLU A 154 -4.23 10.61 1.10
N VAL A 155 -3.36 9.60 1.22
CA VAL A 155 -2.72 9.21 2.48
C VAL A 155 -1.22 9.09 2.29
N ARG A 156 -0.43 9.76 3.14
CA ARG A 156 1.03 9.65 3.22
C ARG A 156 1.44 8.91 4.47
N LEU A 157 2.25 7.87 4.33
CA LEU A 157 2.74 7.09 5.45
C LEU A 157 4.09 7.61 5.96
N HIS A 158 4.16 8.00 7.23
CA HIS A 158 5.43 8.25 7.95
C HIS A 158 5.99 6.96 8.55
N THR A 159 5.13 6.01 8.90
CA THR A 159 5.50 4.68 9.39
C THR A 159 4.82 3.58 8.56
N GLY A 160 5.30 2.34 8.64
CA GLY A 160 4.74 1.20 7.89
C GLY A 160 4.37 0.05 8.82
N ARG A 161 3.34 0.21 9.68
CA ARG A 161 2.87 -0.84 10.57
C ARG A 161 1.85 -1.75 9.86
N HIS A 162 1.73 -2.97 10.36
CA HIS A 162 0.75 -3.93 9.86
C HIS A 162 -0.67 -3.33 9.87
N HIS A 163 -1.37 -3.37 8.72
CA HIS A 163 -2.70 -2.81 8.52
C HIS A 163 -2.87 -1.33 8.95
N GLN A 164 -1.80 -0.53 8.94
CA GLN A 164 -1.79 0.80 9.55
C GLN A 164 -2.92 1.70 9.04
N ILE A 165 -3.00 1.95 7.73
CA ILE A 165 -4.02 2.85 7.14
C ILE A 165 -5.42 2.33 7.46
N ARG A 166 -5.64 1.03 7.29
CA ARG A 166 -6.93 0.36 7.56
C ARG A 166 -7.39 0.57 9.00
N CYS A 167 -6.48 0.34 9.95
CA CYS A 167 -6.74 0.46 11.38
C CYS A 167 -6.97 1.91 11.79
N GLN A 168 -6.10 2.84 11.39
CA GLN A 168 -6.19 4.24 11.78
C GLN A 168 -7.41 4.93 11.19
N LEU A 169 -7.71 4.75 9.89
CA LEU A 169 -8.92 5.33 9.30
C LEU A 169 -10.20 4.76 9.93
N SER A 170 -10.23 3.45 10.19
CA SER A 170 -11.36 2.84 10.91
C SER A 170 -11.56 3.42 12.30
N SER A 171 -10.49 3.65 13.07
CA SER A 171 -10.56 4.24 14.40
C SER A 171 -11.07 5.69 14.41
N LEU A 172 -10.99 6.36 13.26
CA LEU A 172 -11.56 7.69 13.04
C LEU A 172 -13.03 7.66 12.56
N GLY A 173 -13.66 6.48 12.46
CA GLY A 173 -15.01 6.34 11.91
C GLY A 173 -15.08 6.40 10.38
N MET A 174 -13.95 6.23 9.70
CA MET A 174 -13.82 6.23 8.24
C MET A 174 -13.29 4.87 7.74
N PRO A 175 -14.00 3.74 7.95
CA PRO A 175 -13.53 2.44 7.45
C PRO A 175 -13.40 2.44 5.93
N ILE A 176 -12.33 1.86 5.42
CA ILE A 176 -12.11 1.77 3.96
C ILE A 176 -13.23 0.93 3.34
N LYS A 177 -13.81 1.40 2.23
CA LYS A 177 -14.86 0.69 1.50
C LYS A 177 -14.38 -0.72 1.12
N GLY A 178 -15.18 -1.73 1.43
CA GLY A 178 -14.87 -3.14 1.20
C GLY A 178 -14.15 -3.83 2.36
N ASP A 179 -13.62 -3.10 3.34
CA ASP A 179 -12.82 -3.65 4.43
C ASP A 179 -13.69 -4.14 5.62
N LEU A 180 -14.28 -5.34 5.47
CA LEU A 180 -15.09 -5.95 6.51
C LEU A 180 -14.33 -6.14 7.83
N LYS A 181 -13.01 -6.42 7.76
CA LYS A 181 -12.17 -6.61 8.95
C LYS A 181 -12.10 -5.36 9.82
N TYR A 182 -12.23 -4.20 9.21
CA TYR A 182 -12.15 -2.90 9.88
C TYR A 182 -13.45 -2.10 9.85
N GLY A 183 -14.59 -2.77 9.66
CA GLY A 183 -15.91 -2.19 9.90
C GLY A 183 -16.64 -1.64 8.68
N SER A 184 -16.17 -1.92 7.46
CA SER A 184 -16.99 -1.68 6.28
C SER A 184 -18.22 -2.60 6.33
N PRO A 185 -19.44 -2.07 6.06
CA PRO A 185 -20.67 -2.86 6.17
C PRO A 185 -20.81 -3.91 5.04
N ARG A 186 -20.07 -3.76 3.93
CA ARG A 186 -20.13 -4.65 2.76
C ARG A 186 -18.75 -4.83 2.14
N SER A 187 -18.47 -6.03 1.61
CA SER A 187 -17.31 -6.30 0.77
C SER A 187 -17.44 -5.63 -0.61
N ASN A 188 -16.32 -5.42 -1.28
CA ASN A 188 -16.35 -5.21 -2.73
C ASN A 188 -16.66 -6.55 -3.43
N PRO A 189 -17.27 -6.53 -4.64
CA PRO A 189 -17.65 -7.76 -5.36
C PRO A 189 -16.47 -8.69 -5.65
N ASP A 190 -15.28 -8.14 -5.86
CA ASP A 190 -14.03 -8.84 -6.16
C ASP A 190 -13.22 -9.20 -4.90
N GLY A 191 -13.74 -8.95 -3.70
CA GLY A 191 -13.04 -9.18 -2.43
C GLY A 191 -11.91 -8.19 -2.13
N SER A 192 -11.70 -7.19 -2.99
CA SER A 192 -10.75 -6.09 -2.74
C SER A 192 -11.23 -5.17 -1.62
N ILE A 193 -10.32 -4.33 -1.14
CA ILE A 193 -10.68 -3.11 -0.40
C ILE A 193 -10.27 -1.89 -1.23
N SER A 194 -11.00 -0.80 -1.09
CA SER A 194 -10.72 0.43 -1.85
C SER A 194 -9.54 1.20 -1.27
N LEU A 195 -8.38 0.53 -1.19
CA LEU A 195 -7.08 1.06 -0.81
C LEU A 195 -6.07 0.74 -1.91
N HIS A 196 -5.41 1.75 -2.42
CA HIS A 196 -4.47 1.64 -3.53
C HIS A 196 -3.17 2.36 -3.22
N ALA A 197 -2.03 1.66 -3.29
CA ALA A 197 -0.70 2.25 -3.23
C ALA A 197 -0.41 2.92 -4.57
N CYS A 198 -0.86 4.16 -4.75
CA CYS A 198 -0.87 4.83 -6.04
C CYS A 198 0.50 5.35 -6.48
N HIS A 199 1.39 5.69 -5.53
CA HIS A 199 2.65 6.35 -5.87
C HIS A 199 3.77 5.98 -4.90
N ILE A 200 4.99 5.89 -5.42
CA ILE A 200 6.22 5.73 -4.64
C ILE A 200 7.34 6.59 -5.24
N ALA A 201 8.08 7.29 -4.37
CA ALA A 201 9.25 8.05 -4.78
C ALA A 201 10.43 7.80 -3.82
N PHE A 202 11.62 7.60 -4.39
CA PHE A 202 12.86 7.34 -3.64
C PHE A 202 14.09 7.52 -4.53
N GLU A 203 15.26 7.67 -3.91
CA GLU A 203 16.53 7.64 -4.62
C GLU A 203 16.89 6.20 -5.01
N HIS A 204 17.22 5.97 -6.27
CA HIS A 204 17.58 4.63 -6.74
C HIS A 204 18.81 4.08 -5.97
N PRO A 205 18.75 2.84 -5.45
CA PRO A 205 19.76 2.33 -4.50
C PRO A 205 21.18 2.19 -5.08
N VAL A 206 21.36 2.30 -6.40
CA VAL A 206 22.67 2.13 -7.03
C VAL A 206 23.05 3.32 -7.91
N SER A 207 22.16 3.81 -8.78
CA SER A 207 22.43 4.93 -9.67
C SER A 207 22.25 6.30 -9.03
N HIS A 208 21.60 6.38 -7.86
CA HIS A 208 21.26 7.61 -7.14
C HIS A 208 20.31 8.56 -7.89
N GLN A 209 19.75 8.13 -9.01
CA GLN A 209 18.69 8.87 -9.71
C GLN A 209 17.38 8.80 -8.93
N VAL A 210 16.55 9.83 -9.05
CA VAL A 210 15.22 9.82 -8.45
C VAL A 210 14.32 8.87 -9.23
N ILE A 211 13.74 7.91 -8.53
CA ILE A 211 12.65 7.07 -9.00
C ILE A 211 11.35 7.70 -8.47
N ASP A 212 10.46 8.05 -9.37
CA ASP A 212 9.17 8.64 -9.08
C ASP A 212 8.15 7.99 -10.01
N VAL A 213 7.31 7.09 -9.48
CA VAL A 213 6.42 6.26 -10.27
C VAL A 213 5.04 6.16 -9.67
N THR A 214 4.05 6.14 -10.57
CA THR A 214 2.63 6.01 -10.25
C THR A 214 2.08 4.71 -10.83
N ALA A 215 1.24 3.99 -10.07
CA ALA A 215 0.51 2.83 -10.53
C ALA A 215 -0.83 3.24 -11.17
N ASP A 216 -1.26 2.50 -12.20
CA ASP A 216 -2.62 2.65 -12.72
C ASP A 216 -3.63 2.19 -11.66
N TYR A 217 -4.72 2.91 -11.59
CA TYR A 217 -5.82 2.58 -10.70
C TYR A 217 -6.51 1.26 -11.08
N PRO A 218 -7.17 0.62 -10.11
CA PRO A 218 -8.07 -0.48 -10.42
C PRO A 218 -9.16 -0.04 -11.40
N ASP A 219 -9.51 -0.90 -12.36
CA ASP A 219 -10.61 -0.64 -13.30
C ASP A 219 -11.97 -0.69 -12.56
N ASN A 220 -12.31 0.42 -11.95
CA ASN A 220 -13.54 0.58 -11.16
C ASN A 220 -14.06 2.01 -11.31
N LYS A 221 -15.31 2.13 -11.76
CA LYS A 221 -15.99 3.41 -12.03
C LYS A 221 -15.99 4.36 -10.82
N LEU A 222 -16.00 3.83 -9.60
CA LEU A 222 -16.01 4.68 -8.40
C LEU A 222 -14.70 5.44 -8.21
N TRP A 223 -13.54 4.82 -8.52
CA TRP A 223 -12.26 5.53 -8.51
C TRP A 223 -12.26 6.71 -9.48
N LEU A 224 -12.72 6.49 -10.71
CA LEU A 224 -12.79 7.54 -11.73
C LEU A 224 -13.78 8.65 -11.34
N ALA A 225 -14.96 8.27 -10.82
CA ALA A 225 -16.00 9.22 -10.41
C ALA A 225 -15.57 10.15 -9.27
N LEU A 226 -14.66 9.70 -8.40
CA LEU A 226 -14.12 10.49 -7.29
C LEU A 226 -12.81 11.23 -7.65
N GLY A 227 -12.37 11.21 -8.91
CA GLY A 227 -11.16 11.87 -9.38
C GLY A 227 -9.88 11.05 -9.21
N GLY A 228 -9.98 9.79 -8.89
CA GLY A 228 -8.87 8.86 -8.92
C GLY A 228 -8.31 8.74 -10.35
N GLY A 229 -7.00 8.98 -10.52
CA GLY A 229 -6.37 8.90 -11.84
C GLY A 229 -6.29 10.20 -12.65
N ASN A 230 -6.87 11.29 -12.17
CA ASN A 230 -6.70 12.61 -12.79
C ASN A 230 -5.46 13.29 -12.18
N LYS A 231 -4.30 13.04 -12.74
CA LYS A 231 -3.10 13.92 -12.66
C LYS A 231 -2.40 13.90 -13.98
#